data_636f192088efbea5c147a89461961929
#
_entry.id   636f192088efbea5c147a89461961929
#
_cell.length_a   1.000
_cell.length_b   1.000
_cell.length_c   1.000
_cell.angle_alpha   90.00
_cell.angle_beta   90.00
_cell.angle_gamma   90.00
#
_symmetry.space_group_name_H-M   'P 1'
#
loop_
_entity.id
_entity.type
_entity.pdbx_description
1 polymer ?
#
loop_
_entity_poly.entity_id
_entity_poly.type
_entity_poly.pdbx_seq_one_letter_code
_entity_poly.pdbx_strand_id
1 'polypeptide(L)'
;VLELAFHIRFSGATDFQYVADTAAAFLACVDHAPDGAHVFNLHGETVEVARITQLINENSPAGRELVTYGGPPIPIAAAMDDTAIKRVIGDLPSTPIEVGIRETMQRFAALRDAGRLDTSDIGSELSSAGRN
;
A
#
# COMPACT_ATOMS: atom_id res chain seq x y z
N VAL A 1 1.52 -12.54 5.94
CA VAL A 1 1.76 -12.31 7.37
C VAL A 1 0.84 -13.20 8.22
N LEU A 2 -0.48 -13.11 8.07
CA LEU A 2 -1.45 -13.94 8.80
C LEU A 2 -1.82 -15.24 8.07
N GLU A 3 -1.34 -15.43 6.85
CA GLU A 3 -1.60 -16.58 5.98
C GLU A 3 -3.10 -16.84 5.70
N LEU A 4 -3.90 -15.77 5.76
CA LEU A 4 -5.31 -15.82 5.43
C LEU A 4 -5.53 -15.58 3.95
N ALA A 5 -6.44 -16.31 3.34
CA ALA A 5 -6.90 -16.04 1.99
C ALA A 5 -7.69 -14.72 1.96
N PHE A 6 -7.44 -13.90 0.94
CA PHE A 6 -8.13 -12.63 0.75
C PHE A 6 -8.46 -12.40 -0.74
N HIS A 7 -9.64 -11.87 -1.01
CA HIS A 7 -10.07 -11.52 -2.36
C HIS A 7 -10.30 -10.03 -2.53
N ILE A 8 -9.48 -9.39 -3.36
CA ILE A 8 -9.63 -7.99 -3.77
C ILE A 8 -10.78 -7.91 -4.77
N ARG A 9 -11.83 -7.16 -4.45
CA ARG A 9 -13.09 -7.11 -5.22
C ARG A 9 -13.10 -6.10 -6.37
N PHE A 10 -11.95 -5.73 -6.89
CA PHE A 10 -11.81 -4.83 -8.02
C PHE A 10 -10.57 -5.19 -8.84
N SER A 11 -10.48 -4.62 -10.05
CA SER A 11 -9.37 -4.76 -10.98
C SER A 11 -8.91 -3.40 -11.49
N GLY A 12 -8.06 -3.38 -12.51
CA GLY A 12 -7.56 -2.18 -13.16
C GLY A 12 -6.30 -1.63 -12.49
N ALA A 13 -5.84 -0.50 -13.01
CA ALA A 13 -4.68 0.20 -12.48
C ALA A 13 -5.09 1.29 -11.49
N THR A 14 -4.28 1.51 -10.47
CA THR A 14 -4.43 2.64 -9.55
C THR A 14 -3.06 3.11 -9.05
N ASP A 15 -3.05 4.27 -8.44
CA ASP A 15 -1.87 4.87 -7.85
C ASP A 15 -1.60 4.25 -6.47
N PHE A 16 -0.41 3.67 -6.31
CA PHE A 16 0.04 3.11 -5.05
C PHE A 16 1.17 3.95 -4.47
N GLN A 17 1.05 4.33 -3.23
CA GLN A 17 2.04 5.13 -2.52
C GLN A 17 2.61 4.33 -1.35
N TYR A 18 3.94 4.32 -1.24
CA TYR A 18 4.58 3.75 -0.07
C TYR A 18 4.45 4.72 1.11
N VAL A 19 4.02 4.21 2.26
CA VAL A 19 3.69 5.03 3.44
C VAL A 19 4.86 5.91 3.92
N ALA A 20 6.10 5.43 3.79
CA ALA A 20 7.27 6.22 4.20
C ALA A 20 7.52 7.41 3.26
N ASP A 21 7.26 7.25 1.95
CA ASP A 21 7.39 8.34 0.98
C ASP A 21 6.32 9.40 1.24
N THR A 22 5.08 8.98 1.51
CA THR A 22 4.01 9.88 1.92
C THR A 22 4.36 10.63 3.20
N ALA A 23 4.90 9.96 4.21
CA ALA A 23 5.32 10.60 5.44
C ALA A 23 6.45 11.63 5.20
N ALA A 24 7.41 11.30 4.32
CA ALA A 24 8.47 12.23 3.94
C ALA A 24 7.92 13.48 3.23
N ALA A 25 6.90 13.33 2.38
CA ALA A 25 6.22 14.45 1.75
C ALA A 25 5.54 15.37 2.77
N PHE A 26 4.87 14.81 3.78
CA PHE A 26 4.30 15.60 4.87
C PHE A 26 5.37 16.38 5.64
N LEU A 27 6.50 15.76 5.97
CA LEU A 27 7.61 16.44 6.65
C LEU A 27 8.19 17.57 5.80
N ALA A 28 8.41 17.32 4.50
CA ALA A 28 8.89 18.35 3.59
C ALA A 28 7.91 19.54 3.47
N CYS A 29 6.62 19.31 3.53
CA CYS A 29 5.62 20.38 3.57
C CYS A 29 5.74 21.23 4.84
N VAL A 30 6.08 20.65 5.98
CA VAL A 30 6.30 21.43 7.22
C VAL A 30 7.49 22.38 7.07
N ASP A 31 8.53 21.97 6.36
CA ASP A 31 9.77 22.74 6.24
C ASP A 31 9.74 23.76 5.08
N HIS A 32 8.95 23.52 4.02
CA HIS A 32 9.06 24.25 2.76
C HIS A 32 7.72 24.81 2.22
N ALA A 33 6.57 24.52 2.86
CA ALA A 33 5.30 24.96 2.33
C ALA A 33 5.18 26.50 2.39
N PRO A 34 4.63 27.14 1.34
CA PRO A 34 4.34 28.56 1.38
C PRO A 34 3.24 28.88 2.40
N ASP A 35 3.20 30.13 2.85
CA ASP A 35 2.14 30.59 3.74
C ASP A 35 0.75 30.39 3.11
N GLY A 36 -0.22 29.99 3.94
CA GLY A 36 -1.61 29.82 3.55
C GLY A 36 -2.07 28.36 3.52
N ALA A 37 -3.25 28.12 2.95
CA ALA A 37 -3.82 26.79 2.78
C ALA A 37 -3.65 26.33 1.33
N HIS A 38 -3.00 25.20 1.14
CA HIS A 38 -2.72 24.62 -0.17
C HIS A 38 -3.18 23.18 -0.24
N VAL A 39 -3.63 22.74 -1.41
CA VAL A 39 -4.02 21.34 -1.68
C VAL A 39 -3.16 20.83 -2.83
N PHE A 40 -2.51 19.72 -2.60
CA PHE A 40 -1.64 19.07 -3.58
C PHE A 40 -2.01 17.60 -3.76
N ASN A 41 -1.85 17.09 -4.97
CA ASN A 41 -1.83 15.66 -5.20
C ASN A 41 -0.44 15.11 -4.91
N LEU A 42 -0.40 13.89 -4.40
CA LEU A 42 0.80 13.05 -4.39
C LEU A 42 0.63 11.95 -5.42
N HIS A 43 1.71 11.60 -6.11
CA HIS A 43 1.76 10.48 -7.02
C HIS A 43 2.80 9.46 -6.52
N GLY A 44 2.40 8.19 -6.52
CA GLY A 44 3.28 7.06 -6.25
C GLY A 44 3.65 6.34 -7.54
N GLU A 45 3.27 5.08 -7.65
CA GLU A 45 3.46 4.27 -8.85
C GLU A 45 2.10 3.76 -9.35
N THR A 46 1.78 4.02 -10.62
CA THR A 46 0.56 3.48 -11.25
C THR A 46 0.78 2.02 -11.58
N VAL A 47 0.08 1.14 -10.87
CA VAL A 47 0.26 -0.32 -11.00
C VAL A 47 -1.09 -1.02 -11.15
N GLU A 48 -1.12 -2.06 -11.96
CA GLU A 48 -2.27 -2.97 -12.05
C GLU A 48 -2.45 -3.78 -10.76
N VAL A 49 -3.69 -3.96 -10.33
CA VAL A 49 -4.04 -4.81 -9.18
C VAL A 49 -3.50 -6.23 -9.35
N ALA A 50 -3.47 -6.74 -10.58
CA ALA A 50 -2.86 -8.02 -10.92
C ALA A 50 -1.39 -8.11 -10.46
N ARG A 51 -0.60 -7.05 -10.72
CA ARG A 51 0.82 -7.00 -10.34
C ARG A 51 0.99 -6.94 -8.83
N ILE A 52 0.14 -6.17 -8.14
CA ILE A 52 0.14 -6.11 -6.66
C ILE A 52 -0.13 -7.49 -6.07
N THR A 53 -1.18 -8.16 -6.56
CA THR A 53 -1.56 -9.52 -6.13
C THR A 53 -0.41 -10.50 -6.33
N GLN A 54 0.23 -10.46 -7.50
CA GLN A 54 1.40 -11.29 -7.82
C GLN A 54 2.54 -11.05 -6.82
N LEU A 55 2.91 -9.79 -6.59
CA LEU A 55 4.00 -9.42 -5.66
C LEU A 55 3.73 -9.86 -4.22
N ILE A 56 2.49 -9.74 -3.75
CA ILE A 56 2.11 -10.21 -2.41
C ILE A 56 2.27 -11.73 -2.33
N ASN A 57 1.79 -12.47 -3.33
CA ASN A 57 1.87 -13.93 -3.35
C ASN A 57 3.33 -14.43 -3.46
N GLU A 58 4.16 -13.78 -4.29
CA GLU A 58 5.60 -14.08 -4.39
C GLU A 58 6.35 -13.91 -3.07
N ASN A 59 5.94 -12.94 -2.25
CA ASN A 59 6.49 -12.68 -0.92
C ASN A 59 5.79 -13.43 0.21
N SER A 60 4.78 -14.26 -0.10
CA SER A 60 4.07 -15.07 0.88
C SER A 60 4.86 -16.33 1.25
N PRO A 61 4.72 -16.85 2.49
CA PRO A 61 5.39 -18.08 2.90
C PRO A 61 5.09 -19.24 1.94
N ALA A 62 6.14 -19.96 1.52
CA ALA A 62 6.07 -21.07 0.57
C ALA A 62 5.45 -20.73 -0.80
N GLY A 63 5.43 -19.46 -1.20
CA GLY A 63 4.86 -19.02 -2.49
C GLY A 63 3.36 -19.31 -2.63
N ARG A 64 2.62 -19.34 -1.53
CA ARG A 64 1.19 -19.66 -1.52
C ARG A 64 0.39 -18.52 -2.16
N GLU A 65 -0.53 -18.87 -3.05
CA GLU A 65 -1.53 -17.95 -3.59
C GLU A 65 -2.61 -17.64 -2.55
N LEU A 66 -2.32 -16.68 -1.66
CA LEU A 66 -3.23 -16.27 -0.59
C LEU A 66 -4.11 -15.09 -1.00
N VAL A 67 -3.67 -14.28 -1.96
CA VAL A 67 -4.41 -13.11 -2.43
C VAL A 67 -4.84 -13.33 -3.87
N THR A 68 -6.11 -13.12 -4.12
CA THR A 68 -6.72 -13.14 -5.45
C THR A 68 -7.39 -11.80 -5.73
N TYR A 69 -7.75 -11.53 -6.96
CA TYR A 69 -8.48 -10.32 -7.34
C TYR A 69 -9.52 -10.61 -8.41
N GLY A 70 -10.50 -9.72 -8.54
CA GLY A 70 -11.53 -9.78 -9.57
C GLY A 70 -12.60 -8.72 -9.38
N GLY A 71 -13.41 -8.52 -10.40
CA GLY A 71 -14.47 -7.51 -10.40
C GLY A 71 -14.18 -6.36 -11.37
N PRO A 72 -15.04 -5.32 -11.40
CA PRO A 72 -14.87 -4.18 -12.29
C PRO A 72 -13.65 -3.36 -11.92
N PRO A 73 -13.09 -2.58 -12.87
CA PRO A 73 -12.06 -1.60 -12.53
C PRO A 73 -12.58 -0.60 -11.50
N ILE A 74 -11.72 -0.22 -10.56
CA ILE A 74 -12.04 0.80 -9.56
C ILE A 74 -12.24 2.15 -10.27
N PRO A 75 -13.35 2.88 -10.02
CA PRO A 75 -13.67 4.12 -10.73
C PRO A 75 -12.94 5.34 -10.14
N ILE A 76 -11.61 5.29 -10.09
CA ILE A 76 -10.74 6.38 -9.63
C ILE A 76 -9.68 6.67 -10.68
N ALA A 77 -9.04 7.83 -10.59
CA ALA A 77 -7.92 8.16 -11.46
C ALA A 77 -6.76 7.17 -11.24
N ALA A 78 -6.25 6.60 -12.34
CA ALA A 78 -5.14 5.65 -12.27
C ALA A 78 -3.80 6.35 -11.98
N ALA A 79 -3.67 7.64 -12.28
CA ALA A 79 -2.47 8.43 -12.02
C ALA A 79 -2.85 9.83 -11.54
N MET A 80 -2.00 10.41 -10.72
CA MET A 80 -2.15 11.77 -10.19
C MET A 80 -1.03 12.68 -10.72
N ASP A 81 -1.36 13.92 -11.02
CA ASP A 81 -0.35 14.94 -11.35
C ASP A 81 0.16 15.58 -10.05
N ASP A 82 1.41 15.33 -9.72
CA ASP A 82 2.11 15.85 -8.54
C ASP A 82 3.06 17.02 -8.85
N THR A 83 2.99 17.57 -10.05
CA THR A 83 3.86 18.67 -10.48
C THR A 83 3.77 19.88 -9.55
N ALA A 84 2.60 20.16 -9.02
CA ALA A 84 2.39 21.31 -8.14
C ALA A 84 3.14 21.18 -6.82
N ILE A 85 3.08 20.01 -6.18
CA ILE A 85 3.80 19.80 -4.91
C ILE A 85 5.31 19.78 -5.14
N LYS A 86 5.79 19.15 -6.22
CA LYS A 86 7.22 19.11 -6.57
C LYS A 86 7.82 20.51 -6.79
N ARG A 87 7.05 21.45 -7.31
CA ARG A 87 7.49 22.87 -7.44
C ARG A 87 7.67 23.55 -6.08
N VAL A 88 6.94 23.12 -5.07
CA VAL A 88 6.94 23.74 -3.74
C VAL A 88 8.02 23.13 -2.84
N ILE A 89 8.09 21.80 -2.78
CA ILE A 89 8.94 21.08 -1.81
C ILE A 89 10.09 20.31 -2.47
N GLY A 90 10.23 20.38 -3.81
CA GLY A 90 11.26 19.65 -4.55
C GLY A 90 10.88 18.20 -4.83
N ASP A 91 11.89 17.42 -5.22
CA ASP A 91 11.71 16.01 -5.54
C ASP A 91 11.39 15.20 -4.27
N LEU A 92 10.39 14.32 -4.40
CA LEU A 92 9.96 13.44 -3.34
C LEU A 92 10.61 12.05 -3.48
N PRO A 93 10.82 11.35 -2.36
CA PRO A 93 11.18 9.94 -2.42
C PRO A 93 10.15 9.14 -3.21
N SER A 94 10.63 8.17 -3.96
CA SER A 94 9.78 7.25 -4.72
C SER A 94 10.32 5.83 -4.57
N THR A 95 9.71 5.07 -3.68
CA THR A 95 10.07 3.69 -3.41
C THR A 95 9.40 2.78 -4.45
N PRO A 96 10.17 1.97 -5.22
CA PRO A 96 9.58 1.01 -6.15
C PRO A 96 8.57 0.08 -5.45
N ILE A 97 7.48 -0.25 -6.14
CA ILE A 97 6.37 -1.02 -5.57
C ILE A 97 6.81 -2.37 -4.99
N GLU A 98 7.75 -3.06 -5.63
CA GLU A 98 8.30 -4.34 -5.14
C GLU A 98 9.01 -4.18 -3.80
N VAL A 99 9.70 -3.05 -3.61
CA VAL A 99 10.40 -2.74 -2.36
C VAL A 99 9.37 -2.40 -1.29
N GLY A 100 8.42 -1.53 -1.61
CA GLY A 100 7.38 -1.09 -0.69
C GLY A 100 6.53 -2.25 -0.16
N ILE A 101 6.11 -3.18 -1.03
CA ILE A 101 5.36 -4.38 -0.62
C ILE A 101 6.20 -5.26 0.29
N ARG A 102 7.44 -5.57 -0.10
CA ARG A 102 8.33 -6.41 0.71
C ARG A 102 8.56 -5.82 2.10
N GLU A 103 8.89 -4.55 2.19
CA GLU A 103 9.12 -3.88 3.47
C GLU A 103 7.85 -3.83 4.33
N THR A 104 6.69 -3.56 3.71
CA THR A 104 5.41 -3.57 4.40
C THR A 104 5.14 -4.95 5.02
N MET A 105 5.31 -6.02 4.25
CA MET A 105 5.11 -7.38 4.74
C MET A 105 6.09 -7.74 5.87
N GLN A 106 7.36 -7.33 5.76
CA GLN A 106 8.36 -7.53 6.81
C GLN A 106 8.00 -6.79 8.10
N ARG A 107 7.54 -5.55 8.00
CA ARG A 107 7.11 -4.75 9.17
C ARG A 107 5.92 -5.38 9.88
N PHE A 108 4.91 -5.83 9.13
CA PHE A 108 3.76 -6.52 9.70
C PHE A 108 4.14 -7.87 10.31
N ALA A 109 5.08 -8.61 9.71
CA ALA A 109 5.61 -9.83 10.29
C ALA A 109 6.31 -9.56 11.62
N ALA A 110 7.15 -8.55 11.69
CA ALA A 110 7.82 -8.15 12.92
C ALA A 110 6.84 -7.73 14.03
N LEU A 111 5.77 -7.00 13.69
CA LEU A 111 4.70 -6.64 14.65
C LEU A 111 3.96 -7.88 15.17
N ARG A 112 3.64 -8.85 14.29
CA ARG A 112 3.04 -10.12 14.67
C ARG A 112 3.93 -10.88 15.65
N ASP A 113 5.20 -11.04 15.32
CA ASP A 113 6.16 -11.80 16.11
C ASP A 113 6.43 -11.15 17.48
N ALA A 114 6.29 -9.83 17.56
CA ALA A 114 6.34 -9.07 18.81
C ALA A 114 5.01 -9.05 19.59
N GLY A 115 3.94 -9.70 19.11
CA GLY A 115 2.60 -9.67 19.71
C GLY A 115 1.95 -8.29 19.71
N ARG A 116 2.35 -7.41 18.77
CA ARG A 116 1.88 -6.02 18.67
C ARG A 116 0.97 -5.77 17.45
N LEU A 117 0.73 -6.78 16.64
CA LEU A 117 -0.19 -6.67 15.50
C LEU A 117 -1.62 -6.70 16.02
N ASP A 118 -2.32 -5.57 15.87
CA ASP A 118 -3.75 -5.52 16.15
C ASP A 118 -4.50 -6.21 14.99
N THR A 119 -5.31 -7.19 15.33
CA THR A 119 -6.15 -7.96 14.39
C THR A 119 -7.63 -7.87 14.74
N SER A 120 -8.02 -6.96 15.62
CA SER A 120 -9.38 -6.84 16.13
C SER A 120 -10.41 -6.50 15.05
N ASP A 121 -9.99 -5.84 13.98
CA ASP A 121 -10.79 -5.46 12.82
C ASP A 121 -10.93 -6.55 11.76
N ILE A 122 -10.11 -7.60 11.82
CA ILE A 122 -10.15 -8.71 10.84
C ILE A 122 -11.30 -9.69 11.14
N GLY A 123 -12.03 -9.47 12.24
CA GLY A 123 -13.29 -10.11 12.54
C GLY A 123 -13.25 -11.64 12.70
N SER A 124 -14.42 -12.26 12.61
CA SER A 124 -14.66 -13.69 12.77
C SER A 124 -14.02 -14.60 11.71
N GLU A 125 -13.41 -14.06 10.68
CA GLU A 125 -12.73 -14.82 9.62
C GLU A 125 -11.49 -15.58 10.15
N LEU A 126 -10.82 -15.05 11.17
CA LEU A 126 -9.75 -15.75 11.88
C LEU A 126 -10.25 -16.99 12.66
N SER A 127 -11.49 -16.99 13.10
CA SER A 127 -12.07 -18.07 13.89
C SER A 127 -12.42 -19.31 13.07
N SER A 128 -12.60 -19.19 11.76
CA SER A 128 -12.97 -20.29 10.86
C SER A 128 -11.77 -21.01 10.24
N ALA A 129 -10.62 -20.35 10.10
CA ALA A 129 -9.42 -20.90 9.47
C ALA A 129 -8.63 -21.87 10.41
N GLY A 130 -8.91 -21.84 11.70
CA GLY A 130 -8.22 -22.68 12.71
C GLY A 130 -8.89 -24.02 13.04
N ARG A 131 -9.91 -24.43 12.27
CA ARG A 131 -10.65 -25.67 12.52
C ARG A 131 -10.74 -26.56 11.26
N ASN A 132 -9.61 -26.98 10.75
CA ASN A 132 -9.49 -28.15 9.86
C ASN A 132 -8.19 -28.88 10.16
#